data_9ef1a55ca841890f63dd98d5c7d4ac70
#
_entry.id   9ef1a55ca841890f63dd98d5c7d4ac70
#
_cell.length_a   1.000
_cell.length_b   1.000
_cell.length_c   1.000
_cell.angle_alpha   90.00
_cell.angle_beta   90.00
_cell.angle_gamma   90.00
#
_symmetry.space_group_name_H-M   'P 1'
#
loop_
_entity.id
_entity.type
_entity.pdbx_description
1 polymer ?
#
loop_
_entity_poly.entity_id
_entity_poly.type
_entity_poly.pdbx_seq_one_letter_code
_entity_poly.pdbx_strand_id
1 'polypeptide(L)'
;MCFQTGERVLGMIALETIGAFSDAPNSQRYPQPFGLIFPSTANFVAFIGLPGARGFLHTVIGSFRRNLAFPSIGGLAPDIVPGIGWSDHWAFHEFGFPAIMITDTAPYRYPHYHLQTDTPDKVDFDKLARITNGLEIVVRDIAR
;
A
#
# COMPACT_ATOMS: atom_id res chain seq x y z
N MET A 1 5.14 -21.24 10.96
CA MET A 1 6.26 -22.14 10.59
C MET A 1 7.63 -21.46 10.55
N CYS A 2 7.73 -20.13 10.47
CA CYS A 2 9.02 -19.39 10.57
C CYS A 2 9.66 -19.40 11.97
N PHE A 3 8.96 -19.85 12.98
CA PHE A 3 9.40 -19.77 14.38
C PHE A 3 10.39 -20.86 14.82
N GLN A 4 10.64 -21.87 13.98
CA GLN A 4 11.55 -22.98 14.33
C GLN A 4 13.00 -22.76 13.88
N THR A 5 13.28 -21.76 13.05
CA THR A 5 14.62 -21.52 12.49
C THR A 5 15.43 -20.45 13.21
N GLY A 6 14.86 -19.76 14.20
CA GLY A 6 15.52 -18.63 14.89
C GLY A 6 15.62 -17.35 14.01
N GLU A 7 14.99 -17.34 12.85
CA GLU A 7 14.95 -16.16 11.97
C GLU A 7 14.08 -15.06 12.55
N ARG A 8 14.55 -13.83 12.44
CA ARG A 8 13.82 -12.65 12.88
C ARG A 8 13.03 -12.03 11.72
N VAL A 9 11.71 -12.04 11.82
CA VAL A 9 10.84 -11.29 10.90
C VAL A 9 10.95 -9.80 11.23
N LEU A 10 11.48 -8.99 10.32
CA LEU A 10 11.60 -7.55 10.47
C LEU A 10 10.26 -6.85 10.26
N GLY A 11 9.46 -7.36 9.36
CA GLY A 11 8.13 -6.87 9.03
C GLY A 11 7.57 -7.53 7.79
N MET A 12 6.31 -7.23 7.47
CA MET A 12 5.61 -7.75 6.30
C MET A 12 5.07 -6.59 5.46
N ILE A 13 5.22 -6.67 4.15
CA ILE A 13 4.68 -5.73 3.18
C ILE A 13 3.77 -6.50 2.24
N ALA A 14 2.47 -6.25 2.31
CA ALA A 14 1.50 -6.75 1.35
C ALA A 14 1.37 -5.74 0.19
N LEU A 15 1.44 -6.22 -1.05
CA LEU A 15 1.12 -5.44 -2.24
C LEU A 15 -0.31 -5.78 -2.64
N GLU A 16 -1.23 -4.86 -2.36
CA GLU A 16 -2.65 -5.04 -2.63
C GLU A 16 -3.08 -4.05 -3.69
N THR A 17 -3.14 -4.52 -4.94
CA THR A 17 -3.35 -3.71 -6.13
C THR A 17 -2.42 -2.47 -6.19
N ILE A 18 -1.60 -2.38 -7.21
CA ILE A 18 -0.69 -1.25 -7.46
C ILE A 18 -0.64 -0.89 -8.95
N GLY A 19 -1.75 -1.11 -9.67
CA GLY A 19 -1.83 -0.97 -11.12
C GLY A 19 -2.87 0.03 -11.63
N ALA A 20 -3.78 0.53 -10.78
CA ALA A 20 -4.86 1.41 -11.21
C ALA A 20 -4.58 2.87 -10.84
N PHE A 21 -4.27 3.70 -11.83
CA PHE A 21 -3.94 5.13 -11.66
C PHE A 21 -4.73 6.01 -12.63
N SER A 22 -4.97 7.25 -12.23
CA SER A 22 -5.61 8.26 -13.07
C SER A 22 -5.13 9.65 -12.67
N ASP A 23 -4.79 10.48 -13.65
CA ASP A 23 -4.45 11.89 -13.44
C ASP A 23 -5.67 12.80 -13.59
N ALA A 24 -6.88 12.25 -13.82
CA ALA A 24 -8.10 13.00 -13.93
C ALA A 24 -8.50 13.62 -12.57
N PRO A 25 -8.99 14.86 -12.52
CA PRO A 25 -9.54 15.44 -11.30
C PRO A 25 -10.70 14.60 -10.73
N ASN A 26 -10.78 14.51 -9.41
CA ASN A 26 -11.82 13.77 -8.68
C ASN A 26 -11.92 12.27 -9.02
N SER A 27 -10.84 11.70 -9.51
CA SER A 27 -10.73 10.26 -9.79
C SER A 27 -10.54 9.40 -8.53
N GLN A 28 -10.19 10.00 -7.39
CA GLN A 28 -10.05 9.33 -6.10
C GLN A 28 -11.23 9.63 -5.18
N ARG A 29 -11.74 8.59 -4.55
CA ARG A 29 -12.76 8.67 -3.49
C ARG A 29 -12.22 8.11 -2.18
N TYR A 30 -12.91 8.39 -1.07
CA TYR A 30 -12.57 7.90 0.27
C TYR A 30 -13.84 7.70 1.10
N PRO A 31 -13.78 6.85 2.14
CA PRO A 31 -14.75 6.91 3.22
C PRO A 31 -14.69 8.28 3.91
N GLN A 32 -15.83 8.77 4.36
CA GLN A 32 -15.87 10.02 5.15
C GLN A 32 -15.17 9.81 6.51
N PRO A 33 -14.40 10.80 7.02
CA PRO A 33 -14.15 12.15 6.48
C PRO A 33 -12.83 12.29 5.67
N PHE A 34 -12.19 11.19 5.28
CA PHE A 34 -10.83 11.19 4.71
C PHE A 34 -10.68 12.02 3.43
N GLY A 35 -11.75 12.16 2.64
CA GLY A 35 -11.73 12.99 1.43
C GLY A 35 -11.49 14.48 1.67
N LEU A 36 -11.57 14.96 2.93
CA LEU A 36 -11.24 16.34 3.29
C LEU A 36 -9.72 16.57 3.47
N ILE A 37 -8.94 15.51 3.61
CA ILE A 37 -7.53 15.57 4.00
C ILE A 37 -6.62 15.05 2.89
N PHE A 38 -7.07 14.04 2.14
CA PHE A 38 -6.27 13.33 1.15
C PHE A 38 -6.54 13.81 -0.28
N PRO A 39 -5.59 13.61 -1.23
CA PRO A 39 -5.72 14.05 -2.63
C PRO A 39 -6.96 13.48 -3.32
N SER A 40 -7.66 14.28 -4.11
CA SER A 40 -8.82 13.85 -4.91
C SER A 40 -8.44 13.23 -6.27
N THR A 41 -7.15 13.19 -6.60
CA THR A 41 -6.63 12.63 -7.86
C THR A 41 -5.95 11.29 -7.59
N ALA A 42 -6.31 10.25 -8.34
CA ALA A 42 -5.87 8.88 -8.15
C ALA A 42 -4.47 8.58 -8.73
N ASN A 43 -3.50 9.45 -8.53
CA ASN A 43 -2.15 9.35 -9.10
C ASN A 43 -1.04 9.07 -8.06
N PHE A 44 -1.40 8.55 -6.90
CA PHE A 44 -0.49 8.21 -5.81
C PHE A 44 -0.58 6.73 -5.42
N VAL A 45 0.43 6.23 -4.72
CA VAL A 45 0.42 4.96 -3.99
C VAL A 45 0.27 5.23 -2.49
N ALA A 46 -0.51 4.41 -1.80
CA ALA A 46 -0.75 4.52 -0.36
C ALA A 46 0.04 3.44 0.42
N PHE A 47 0.63 3.84 1.52
CA PHE A 47 1.30 2.99 2.51
C PHE A 47 0.44 3.00 3.77
N ILE A 48 -0.23 1.90 4.04
CA ILE A 48 -1.21 1.79 5.11
C ILE A 48 -0.73 0.77 6.15
N GLY A 49 -0.66 1.21 7.40
CA GLY A 49 -0.36 0.34 8.53
C GLY A 49 -1.54 0.24 9.48
N LEU A 50 -1.65 -0.89 10.17
CA LEU A 50 -2.52 -1.04 11.33
C LEU A 50 -1.87 -0.40 12.58
N PRO A 51 -2.63 -0.10 13.65
CA PRO A 51 -2.07 0.38 14.89
C PRO A 51 -0.93 -0.53 15.37
N GLY A 52 0.20 0.06 15.78
CA GLY A 52 1.43 -0.68 16.14
C GLY A 52 2.48 -0.72 15.03
N ALA A 53 2.11 -0.59 13.76
CA ALA A 53 3.06 -0.64 12.64
C ALA A 53 3.77 0.71 12.34
N ARG A 54 3.61 1.75 13.18
CA ARG A 54 4.11 3.12 12.94
C ARG A 54 5.60 3.16 12.56
N GLY A 55 6.46 2.54 13.33
CA GLY A 55 7.91 2.57 13.09
C GLY A 55 8.27 1.94 11.76
N PHE A 56 7.70 0.78 11.45
CA PHE A 56 7.91 0.07 10.20
C PHE A 56 7.37 0.87 9.00
N LEU A 57 6.15 1.41 9.10
CA LEU A 57 5.57 2.29 8.08
C LEU A 57 6.49 3.48 7.77
N HIS A 58 6.99 4.18 8.80
CA HIS A 58 7.89 5.31 8.60
C HIS A 58 9.20 4.91 7.91
N THR A 59 9.76 3.77 8.27
CA THR A 59 10.98 3.23 7.62
C THR A 59 10.73 2.95 6.14
N VAL A 60 9.65 2.23 5.83
CA VAL A 60 9.31 1.83 4.46
C VAL A 60 9.01 3.03 3.57
N ILE A 61 8.07 3.89 3.98
CA ILE A 61 7.69 5.07 3.17
C ILE A 61 8.82 6.10 3.09
N GLY A 62 9.63 6.20 4.14
CA GLY A 62 10.82 7.06 4.16
C GLY A 62 11.86 6.61 3.14
N SER A 63 12.16 5.31 3.08
CA SER A 63 13.05 4.75 2.06
C SER A 63 12.46 4.95 0.66
N PHE A 64 11.20 4.65 0.45
CA PHE A 64 10.53 4.85 -0.84
C PHE A 64 10.66 6.29 -1.35
N ARG A 65 10.34 7.28 -0.52
CA ARG A 65 10.38 8.71 -0.88
C ARG A 65 11.79 9.25 -1.13
N ARG A 66 12.81 8.69 -0.49
CA ARG A 66 14.21 9.06 -0.77
C ARG A 66 14.68 8.55 -2.12
N ASN A 67 14.19 7.41 -2.55
CA ASN A 67 14.70 6.71 -3.73
C ASN A 67 13.81 6.88 -4.98
N LEU A 68 12.55 7.28 -4.81
CA LEU A 68 11.61 7.43 -5.92
C LEU A 68 10.75 8.69 -5.78
N ALA A 69 10.84 9.56 -6.77
CA ALA A 69 9.92 10.70 -6.93
C ALA A 69 8.57 10.22 -7.50
N PHE A 70 7.76 9.58 -6.66
CA PHE A 70 6.40 9.15 -6.98
C PHE A 70 5.44 9.65 -5.88
N PRO A 71 4.26 10.20 -6.25
CA PRO A 71 3.30 10.65 -5.25
C PRO A 71 2.89 9.53 -4.30
N SER A 72 3.04 9.75 -3.01
CA SER A 72 2.73 8.73 -2.02
C SER A 72 2.10 9.34 -0.78
N ILE A 73 1.12 8.64 -0.22
CA ILE A 73 0.53 8.96 1.08
C ILE A 73 0.83 7.82 2.06
N GLY A 74 0.86 8.11 3.34
CA GLY A 74 1.08 7.12 4.38
C GLY A 74 0.28 7.42 5.62
N GLY A 75 -0.25 6.40 6.26
CA GLY A 75 -1.02 6.56 7.48
C GLY A 75 -1.28 5.25 8.19
N LEU A 76 -1.67 5.39 9.46
CA LEU A 76 -2.22 4.30 10.25
C LEU A 76 -3.74 4.43 10.24
N ALA A 77 -4.42 3.31 10.03
CA ALA A 77 -5.86 3.25 10.15
C ALA A 77 -6.28 1.94 10.85
N PRO A 78 -7.35 1.95 11.65
CA PRO A 78 -7.88 0.72 12.23
C PRO A 78 -8.56 -0.14 11.16
N ASP A 79 -8.61 -1.44 11.37
CA ASP A 79 -9.21 -2.44 10.47
C ASP A 79 -10.72 -2.26 10.27
N ILE A 80 -11.40 -1.57 11.19
CA ILE A 80 -12.81 -1.19 11.04
C ILE A 80 -13.08 -0.30 9.81
N VAL A 81 -12.05 0.40 9.30
CA VAL A 81 -12.18 1.17 8.06
C VAL A 81 -12.20 0.19 6.89
N PRO A 82 -13.25 0.19 6.03
CA PRO A 82 -13.34 -0.73 4.92
C PRO A 82 -12.11 -0.70 4.02
N GLY A 83 -11.59 -1.88 3.67
CA GLY A 83 -10.38 -2.04 2.85
C GLY A 83 -9.07 -2.13 3.62
N ILE A 84 -9.01 -1.63 4.86
CA ILE A 84 -7.75 -1.58 5.61
C ILE A 84 -7.27 -2.98 6.04
N GLY A 85 -8.16 -3.85 6.48
CA GLY A 85 -7.83 -5.22 6.91
C GLY A 85 -8.03 -6.29 5.83
N TRP A 86 -8.12 -5.93 4.54
CA TRP A 86 -8.53 -6.87 3.49
C TRP A 86 -7.37 -7.58 2.78
N SER A 87 -6.15 -7.46 3.26
CA SER A 87 -4.99 -8.11 2.66
C SER A 87 -4.14 -8.82 3.71
N ASP A 88 -3.15 -9.58 3.27
CA ASP A 88 -2.32 -10.49 4.08
C ASP A 88 -1.61 -9.82 5.26
N HIS A 89 -1.36 -8.51 5.20
CA HIS A 89 -0.76 -7.75 6.31
C HIS A 89 -1.58 -7.81 7.60
N TRP A 90 -2.91 -8.00 7.48
CA TRP A 90 -3.79 -8.15 8.65
C TRP A 90 -3.44 -9.41 9.44
N ALA A 91 -3.24 -10.54 8.76
CA ALA A 91 -2.89 -11.79 9.43
C ALA A 91 -1.55 -11.67 10.18
N PHE A 92 -0.55 -11.01 9.61
CA PHE A 92 0.73 -10.77 10.29
C PHE A 92 0.57 -9.84 11.49
N HIS A 93 -0.28 -8.82 11.37
CA HIS A 93 -0.60 -7.91 12.49
C HIS A 93 -1.22 -8.65 13.67
N GLU A 94 -2.17 -9.57 13.44
CA GLU A 94 -2.80 -10.38 14.47
C GLU A 94 -1.80 -11.26 15.25
N PHE A 95 -0.71 -11.66 14.60
CA PHE A 95 0.41 -12.36 15.24
C PHE A 95 1.47 -11.43 15.84
N GLY A 96 1.22 -10.13 15.90
CA GLY A 96 2.09 -9.14 16.53
C GLY A 96 3.30 -8.70 15.70
N PHE A 97 3.32 -9.03 14.41
CA PHE A 97 4.40 -8.55 13.51
C PHE A 97 4.11 -7.16 12.98
N PRO A 98 5.14 -6.32 12.80
CA PRO A 98 4.99 -5.09 12.04
C PRO A 98 4.57 -5.41 10.60
N ALA A 99 3.39 -4.93 10.18
CA ALA A 99 2.87 -5.21 8.85
C ALA A 99 2.17 -4.00 8.25
N ILE A 100 2.38 -3.80 6.97
CA ILE A 100 1.76 -2.72 6.20
C ILE A 100 1.24 -3.23 4.86
N MET A 101 0.27 -2.54 4.32
CA MET A 101 -0.21 -2.69 2.95
C MET A 101 0.28 -1.53 2.09
N ILE A 102 0.72 -1.82 0.86
CA ILE A 102 0.99 -0.83 -0.18
C ILE A 102 -0.04 -1.02 -1.27
N THR A 103 -0.80 0.03 -1.57
CA THR A 103 -1.98 -0.09 -2.41
C THR A 103 -2.20 1.15 -3.27
N ASP A 104 -2.82 0.97 -4.42
CA ASP A 104 -3.40 2.05 -5.21
C ASP A 104 -4.81 2.42 -4.73
N THR A 105 -5.31 1.80 -3.64
CA THR A 105 -6.66 2.00 -3.09
C THR A 105 -7.79 1.64 -4.07
N ALA A 106 -7.65 0.56 -4.85
CA ALA A 106 -8.57 0.15 -5.91
C ALA A 106 -10.06 0.21 -5.52
N PRO A 107 -10.52 -0.23 -4.32
CA PRO A 107 -11.94 -0.14 -3.95
C PRO A 107 -12.54 1.27 -4.04
N TYR A 108 -11.69 2.29 -4.02
CA TYR A 108 -12.10 3.69 -3.99
C TYR A 108 -11.79 4.50 -5.26
N ARG A 109 -11.09 3.88 -6.23
CA ARG A 109 -10.73 4.55 -7.49
C ARG A 109 -10.96 3.74 -8.75
N TYR A 110 -11.02 2.40 -8.62
CA TYR A 110 -10.99 1.50 -9.75
C TYR A 110 -12.35 0.82 -9.97
N PRO A 111 -13.11 1.19 -11.01
CA PRO A 111 -14.48 0.71 -11.20
C PRO A 111 -14.57 -0.77 -11.63
N HIS A 112 -13.46 -1.40 -11.97
CA HIS A 112 -13.40 -2.80 -12.38
C HIS A 112 -12.97 -3.75 -11.25
N TYR A 113 -12.71 -3.21 -10.04
CA TYR A 113 -12.23 -3.99 -8.90
C TYR A 113 -13.15 -5.18 -8.60
N HIS A 114 -12.57 -6.39 -8.62
CA HIS A 114 -13.27 -7.66 -8.44
C HIS A 114 -14.40 -7.94 -9.45
N LEU A 115 -14.34 -7.37 -10.65
CA LEU A 115 -15.29 -7.62 -11.74
C LEU A 115 -14.62 -8.38 -12.90
N GLN A 116 -15.44 -9.02 -13.75
CA GLN A 116 -14.95 -9.68 -14.96
C GLN A 116 -14.35 -8.71 -15.99
N THR A 117 -14.61 -7.42 -15.83
CA THR A 117 -14.06 -6.34 -16.65
C THR A 117 -12.68 -5.88 -16.17
N ASP A 118 -12.14 -6.46 -15.10
CA ASP A 118 -10.76 -6.27 -14.64
C ASP A 118 -9.83 -7.08 -15.53
N THR A 119 -9.29 -6.43 -16.51
CA THR A 119 -8.47 -7.03 -17.58
C THR A 119 -7.09 -6.35 -17.65
N PRO A 120 -6.02 -7.01 -18.15
CA PRO A 120 -4.66 -6.47 -18.17
C PRO A 120 -4.50 -5.11 -18.85
N ASP A 121 -5.36 -4.77 -19.81
CA ASP A 121 -5.36 -3.46 -20.50
C ASP A 121 -5.76 -2.28 -19.59
N LYS A 122 -6.24 -2.54 -18.39
CA LYS A 122 -6.57 -1.52 -17.38
C LYS A 122 -5.39 -1.16 -16.49
N VAL A 123 -4.30 -1.92 -16.55
CA VAL A 123 -3.12 -1.71 -15.71
C VAL A 123 -2.23 -0.63 -16.33
N ASP A 124 -1.87 0.36 -15.52
CA ASP A 124 -0.82 1.34 -15.86
C ASP A 124 0.56 0.70 -15.62
N PHE A 125 1.07 -0.01 -16.63
CA PHE A 125 2.32 -0.74 -16.53
C PHE A 125 3.53 0.16 -16.29
N ASP A 126 3.51 1.41 -16.77
CA ASP A 126 4.61 2.36 -16.55
C ASP A 126 4.70 2.77 -15.08
N LYS A 127 3.56 3.10 -14.46
CA LYS A 127 3.51 3.42 -13.03
C LYS A 127 3.79 2.19 -12.17
N LEU A 128 3.24 1.03 -12.54
CA LEU A 128 3.51 -0.25 -11.87
C LEU A 128 5.01 -0.56 -11.85
N ALA A 129 5.70 -0.47 -12.99
CA ALA A 129 7.14 -0.72 -13.09
C ALA A 129 7.95 0.26 -12.25
N ARG A 130 7.60 1.55 -12.26
CA ARG A 130 8.27 2.57 -11.43
C ARG A 130 8.13 2.26 -9.95
N ILE A 131 6.92 1.93 -9.49
CA ILE A 131 6.65 1.60 -8.08
C ILE A 131 7.43 0.33 -7.70
N THR A 132 7.39 -0.71 -8.52
CA THR A 132 8.11 -1.98 -8.28
C THR A 132 9.61 -1.76 -8.11
N ASN A 133 10.23 -0.96 -8.98
CA ASN A 133 11.65 -0.59 -8.86
C ASN A 133 11.94 0.15 -7.55
N GLY A 134 11.07 1.08 -7.16
CA GLY A 134 11.21 1.78 -5.88
C GLY A 134 11.07 0.85 -4.67
N LEU A 135 10.16 -0.11 -4.73
CA LEU A 135 9.96 -1.09 -3.67
C LEU A 135 11.09 -2.11 -3.57
N GLU A 136 11.71 -2.49 -4.69
CA GLU A 136 12.94 -3.31 -4.67
C GLU A 136 14.04 -2.64 -3.85
N ILE A 137 14.27 -1.33 -4.06
CA ILE A 137 15.25 -0.57 -3.29
C ILE A 137 14.87 -0.53 -1.80
N VAL A 138 13.59 -0.31 -1.50
CA VAL A 138 13.08 -0.32 -0.12
C VAL A 138 13.38 -1.65 0.57
N VAL A 139 13.10 -2.78 -0.08
CA VAL A 139 13.38 -4.10 0.50
C VAL A 139 14.87 -4.27 0.76
N ARG A 140 15.74 -3.87 -0.16
CA ARG A 140 17.20 -3.91 0.01
C ARG A 140 17.67 -3.01 1.16
N ASP A 141 17.07 -1.84 1.35
CA ASP A 141 17.41 -0.91 2.43
C ASP A 141 17.04 -1.46 3.82
N ILE A 142 15.91 -2.18 3.90
CA ILE A 142 15.40 -2.71 5.18
C ILE A 142 16.11 -4.02 5.56
N ALA A 143 16.52 -4.81 4.58
CA ALA A 143 17.16 -6.11 4.78
C ALA A 143 18.66 -6.03 5.16
N ARG A 144 19.23 -4.81 5.22
CA ARG A 144 20.61 -4.56 5.68
C ARG A 144 20.68 -4.46 7.19
#